data_4ee0320e6b9926bb8e271cb1b7347a30
#
_entry.id   4ee0320e6b9926bb8e271cb1b7347a30
#
_cell.length_a   1.000
_cell.length_b   1.000
_cell.length_c   1.000
_cell.angle_alpha   90.00
_cell.angle_beta   90.00
_cell.angle_gamma   90.00
#
_symmetry.space_group_name_H-M   'P 1'
#
loop_
_entity.id
_entity.type
_entity.pdbx_description
1 polymer ?
#
loop_
_entity_poly.entity_id
_entity_poly.type
_entity_poly.pdbx_seq_one_letter_code
_entity_poly.pdbx_strand_id
1 'polypeptide(L)'
;MRTLVGLSEPVSDNQSLKLDSFAMVFNQSLREMYVSLVIKNGNQHQVENACIVTHNLNARHAKSIRVAVLGKAKSVIELNKNYLVETQDKLKSHQKYIKSLENKIKNFSKELKEAKENAANKLLIASQNKIRDNLAYAQQREAKLIEKISKH
;
A
#
# COMPACT_ATOMS: atom_id res chain seq x y z
N MET A 1 -9.22 7.64 -33.27
CA MET A 1 -8.46 6.48 -32.75
C MET A 1 -9.10 5.22 -33.32
N ARG A 2 -8.43 4.51 -34.24
CA ARG A 2 -8.95 3.27 -34.84
C ARG A 2 -8.43 2.12 -33.98
N THR A 3 -9.31 1.44 -33.26
CA THR A 3 -9.01 0.19 -32.57
C THR A 3 -8.91 -0.91 -33.63
N LEU A 4 -7.70 -1.40 -33.88
CA LEU A 4 -7.50 -2.62 -34.67
C LEU A 4 -7.99 -3.79 -33.77
N VAL A 5 -9.21 -4.25 -34.04
CA VAL A 5 -9.67 -5.56 -33.55
C VAL A 5 -9.02 -6.58 -34.49
N GLY A 6 -7.86 -7.07 -34.11
CA GLY A 6 -7.26 -8.22 -34.75
C GLY A 6 -8.11 -9.45 -34.44
N LEU A 7 -8.77 -10.00 -35.39
CA LEU A 7 -9.28 -11.37 -35.35
C LEU A 7 -8.06 -12.28 -35.23
N SER A 8 -7.79 -12.79 -34.00
CA SER A 8 -6.76 -13.79 -33.82
C SER A 8 -7.26 -15.10 -34.41
N GLU A 9 -6.59 -15.64 -35.39
CA GLU A 9 -6.79 -17.00 -35.82
C GLU A 9 -6.57 -17.95 -34.65
N PRO A 10 -7.33 -19.06 -34.53
CA PRO A 10 -7.12 -20.02 -33.47
C PRO A 10 -5.69 -20.55 -33.52
N VAL A 11 -4.98 -20.41 -32.41
CA VAL A 11 -3.60 -20.91 -32.26
C VAL A 11 -3.62 -22.44 -32.30
N SER A 12 -2.79 -23.06 -33.13
CA SER A 12 -2.69 -24.52 -33.15
C SER A 12 -2.07 -25.04 -31.86
N ASP A 13 -2.39 -26.28 -31.45
CA ASP A 13 -1.88 -26.91 -30.23
C ASP A 13 -0.36 -26.85 -30.13
N ASN A 14 0.34 -27.01 -31.24
CA ASN A 14 1.81 -26.93 -31.30
C ASN A 14 2.35 -25.53 -31.10
N GLN A 15 1.61 -24.52 -31.52
CA GLN A 15 1.94 -23.10 -31.27
C GLN A 15 1.63 -22.71 -29.81
N SER A 16 0.53 -23.25 -29.25
CA SER A 16 0.18 -23.06 -27.84
C SER A 16 1.26 -23.61 -26.93
N LEU A 17 1.71 -24.84 -27.14
CA LEU A 17 2.82 -25.46 -26.38
C LEU A 17 4.11 -24.65 -26.43
N LYS A 18 4.45 -24.09 -27.60
CA LYS A 18 5.65 -23.21 -27.74
C LYS A 18 5.48 -21.91 -26.99
N LEU A 19 4.29 -21.28 -27.01
CA LEU A 19 4.00 -20.07 -26.28
C LEU A 19 4.03 -20.30 -24.76
N ASP A 20 3.49 -21.43 -24.29
CA ASP A 20 3.50 -21.80 -22.88
C ASP A 20 4.93 -22.03 -22.37
N SER A 21 5.75 -22.75 -23.16
CA SER A 21 7.15 -22.97 -22.83
C SER A 21 7.92 -21.64 -22.77
N PHE A 22 7.69 -20.73 -23.72
CA PHE A 22 8.31 -19.42 -23.70
C PHE A 22 7.83 -18.59 -22.52
N ALA A 23 6.53 -18.62 -22.20
CA ALA A 23 5.97 -17.92 -21.04
C ALA A 23 6.57 -18.42 -19.71
N MET A 24 6.81 -19.72 -19.57
CA MET A 24 7.49 -20.28 -18.39
C MET A 24 8.91 -19.72 -18.24
N VAL A 25 9.71 -19.80 -19.30
CA VAL A 25 11.09 -19.27 -19.30
C VAL A 25 11.11 -17.77 -19.01
N PHE A 26 10.20 -17.02 -19.63
CA PHE A 26 10.08 -15.58 -19.41
C PHE A 26 9.73 -15.24 -17.96
N ASN A 27 8.76 -15.92 -17.37
CA ASN A 27 8.34 -15.72 -15.98
C ASN A 27 9.44 -16.10 -14.98
N GLN A 28 10.16 -17.17 -15.22
CA GLN A 28 11.29 -17.58 -14.39
C GLN A 28 12.40 -16.51 -14.45
N SER A 29 12.76 -16.09 -15.65
CA SER A 29 13.77 -15.05 -15.88
C SER A 29 13.39 -13.72 -15.19
N LEU A 30 12.11 -13.37 -15.22
CA LEU A 30 11.59 -12.17 -14.57
C LEU A 30 11.75 -12.24 -13.04
N ARG A 31 11.47 -13.40 -12.43
CA ARG A 31 11.65 -13.61 -10.97
C ARG A 31 13.11 -13.53 -10.57
N GLU A 32 14.00 -14.22 -11.29
CA GLU A 32 15.43 -14.22 -11.00
C GLU A 32 16.05 -12.84 -11.19
N MET A 33 15.65 -12.13 -12.24
CA MET A 33 16.10 -10.76 -12.49
C MET A 33 15.58 -9.79 -11.42
N TYR A 34 14.35 -9.96 -10.94
CA TYR A 34 13.82 -9.18 -9.83
C TYR A 34 14.63 -9.37 -8.54
N VAL A 35 14.90 -10.63 -8.18
CA VAL A 35 15.73 -10.94 -7.00
C VAL A 35 17.12 -10.32 -7.13
N SER A 36 17.74 -10.46 -8.29
CA SER A 36 19.11 -10.00 -8.52
C SER A 36 19.21 -8.48 -8.58
N LEU A 37 18.28 -7.79 -9.24
CA LEU A 37 18.32 -6.33 -9.43
C LEU A 37 17.73 -5.56 -8.25
N VAL A 38 16.58 -6.02 -7.72
CA VAL A 38 15.81 -5.25 -6.75
C VAL A 38 16.17 -5.65 -5.31
N ILE A 39 16.26 -6.96 -5.04
CA ILE A 39 16.55 -7.43 -3.67
C ILE A 39 18.07 -7.39 -3.38
N LYS A 40 18.88 -7.89 -4.29
CA LYS A 40 20.34 -7.95 -4.11
C LYS A 40 21.09 -6.70 -4.60
N ASN A 41 20.37 -5.76 -5.21
CA ASN A 41 20.91 -4.51 -5.77
C ASN A 41 22.10 -4.74 -6.73
N GLY A 42 22.00 -5.80 -7.57
CA GLY A 42 23.04 -6.23 -8.47
C GLY A 42 23.27 -5.27 -9.65
N ASN A 43 24.45 -5.37 -10.27
CA ASN A 43 24.76 -4.59 -11.46
C ASN A 43 23.87 -4.99 -12.64
N GLN A 44 23.19 -4.04 -13.24
CA GLN A 44 22.19 -4.29 -14.29
C GLN A 44 22.73 -5.05 -15.50
N HIS A 45 23.94 -4.71 -15.95
CA HIS A 45 24.55 -5.33 -17.12
C HIS A 45 24.98 -6.77 -16.83
N GLN A 46 25.56 -7.03 -15.67
CA GLN A 46 25.93 -8.37 -15.26
C GLN A 46 24.72 -9.29 -15.08
N VAL A 47 23.65 -8.80 -14.47
CA VAL A 47 22.40 -9.55 -14.30
C VAL A 47 21.73 -9.84 -15.64
N GLU A 48 21.72 -8.86 -16.58
CA GLU A 48 21.20 -9.04 -17.92
C GLU A 48 21.98 -10.13 -18.68
N ASN A 49 23.30 -10.08 -18.65
CA ASN A 49 24.15 -11.10 -19.29
C ASN A 49 23.96 -12.49 -18.67
N ALA A 50 23.90 -12.58 -17.35
CA ALA A 50 23.63 -13.83 -16.66
C ALA A 50 22.29 -14.43 -17.08
N CYS A 51 21.25 -13.60 -17.18
CA CYS A 51 19.92 -14.00 -17.62
C CYS A 51 19.91 -14.53 -19.07
N ILE A 52 20.67 -13.89 -19.98
CA ILE A 52 20.83 -14.35 -21.36
C ILE A 52 21.43 -15.77 -21.39
N VAL A 53 22.50 -16.00 -20.63
CA VAL A 53 23.20 -17.29 -20.61
C VAL A 53 22.34 -18.37 -19.94
N THR A 54 21.76 -18.07 -18.76
CA THR A 54 21.02 -19.07 -17.96
C THR A 54 19.75 -19.55 -18.67
N HIS A 55 19.03 -18.63 -19.33
CA HIS A 55 17.73 -18.92 -19.92
C HIS A 55 17.75 -19.02 -21.46
N ASN A 56 18.92 -18.99 -22.06
CA ASN A 56 19.11 -18.99 -23.51
C ASN A 56 18.22 -17.93 -24.21
N LEU A 57 18.13 -16.74 -23.64
CA LEU A 57 17.36 -15.64 -24.18
C LEU A 57 18.21 -14.79 -25.13
N ASN A 58 17.56 -14.14 -26.10
CA ASN A 58 18.26 -13.11 -26.85
C ASN A 58 18.36 -11.79 -26.03
N ALA A 59 19.32 -10.95 -26.38
CA ALA A 59 19.57 -9.69 -25.69
C ALA A 59 18.35 -8.76 -25.64
N ARG A 60 17.49 -8.79 -26.66
CA ARG A 60 16.26 -7.97 -26.71
C ARG A 60 15.26 -8.42 -25.65
N HIS A 61 15.06 -9.75 -25.48
CA HIS A 61 14.16 -10.30 -24.46
C HIS A 61 14.70 -10.01 -23.04
N ALA A 62 15.98 -10.24 -22.78
CA ALA A 62 16.60 -9.93 -21.50
C ALA A 62 16.46 -8.44 -21.12
N LYS A 63 16.69 -7.55 -22.09
CA LYS A 63 16.47 -6.10 -21.91
C LYS A 63 15.01 -5.76 -21.61
N SER A 64 14.05 -6.39 -22.31
CA SER A 64 12.62 -6.19 -22.05
C SER A 64 12.22 -6.63 -20.65
N ILE A 65 12.74 -7.79 -20.19
CA ILE A 65 12.50 -8.28 -18.82
C ILE A 65 13.09 -7.30 -17.80
N ARG A 66 14.32 -6.81 -18.00
CA ARG A 66 14.95 -5.81 -17.13
C ARG A 66 14.09 -4.54 -17.01
N VAL A 67 13.66 -4.00 -18.13
CA VAL A 67 12.79 -2.80 -18.14
C VAL A 67 11.48 -3.04 -17.41
N ALA A 68 10.86 -4.20 -17.63
CA ALA A 68 9.62 -4.58 -16.94
C ALA A 68 9.81 -4.72 -15.42
N VAL A 69 10.90 -5.35 -14.97
CA VAL A 69 11.25 -5.52 -13.55
C VAL A 69 11.46 -4.18 -12.88
N LEU A 70 12.33 -3.34 -13.46
CA LEU A 70 12.63 -2.01 -12.89
C LEU A 70 11.41 -1.08 -12.90
N GLY A 71 10.60 -1.13 -13.96
CA GLY A 71 9.36 -0.37 -14.04
C GLY A 71 8.36 -0.76 -12.95
N LYS A 72 8.13 -2.08 -12.76
CA LYS A 72 7.26 -2.58 -11.68
C LYS A 72 7.80 -2.22 -10.30
N ALA A 73 9.10 -2.37 -10.05
CA ALA A 73 9.70 -2.00 -8.78
C ALA A 73 9.53 -0.50 -8.49
N LYS A 74 9.77 0.37 -9.47
CA LYS A 74 9.57 1.82 -9.35
C LYS A 74 8.10 2.16 -9.03
N SER A 75 7.16 1.54 -9.75
CA SER A 75 5.73 1.75 -9.50
C SER A 75 5.30 1.35 -8.08
N VAL A 76 5.80 0.21 -7.58
CA VAL A 76 5.50 -0.22 -6.19
C VAL A 76 6.06 0.76 -5.16
N ILE A 77 7.30 1.25 -5.38
CA ILE A 77 7.90 2.25 -4.48
C ILE A 77 7.07 3.55 -4.47
N GLU A 78 6.61 3.99 -5.64
CA GLU A 78 5.81 5.21 -5.76
C GLU A 78 4.42 5.06 -5.12
N LEU A 79 3.76 3.91 -5.34
CA LEU A 79 2.50 3.58 -4.66
C LEU A 79 2.65 3.55 -3.14
N ASN A 80 3.73 2.95 -2.63
CA ASN A 80 4.00 2.92 -1.19
C ASN A 80 4.24 4.32 -0.62
N LYS A 81 4.96 5.20 -1.33
CA LYS A 81 5.14 6.59 -0.92
C LYS A 81 3.80 7.33 -0.83
N ASN A 82 2.95 7.18 -1.84
CA ASN A 82 1.63 7.81 -1.85
C ASN A 82 0.75 7.27 -0.72
N TYR A 83 0.78 5.96 -0.47
CA TYR A 83 0.06 5.35 0.65
C TYR A 83 0.55 5.86 2.02
N LEU A 84 1.86 6.05 2.18
CA LEU A 84 2.43 6.65 3.40
C LEU A 84 1.91 8.07 3.62
N VAL A 85 1.95 8.92 2.59
CA VAL A 85 1.45 10.30 2.67
C VAL A 85 -0.04 10.31 3.06
N GLU A 86 -0.86 9.52 2.38
CA GLU A 86 -2.28 9.42 2.67
C GLU A 86 -2.56 8.95 4.12
N THR A 87 -1.77 7.98 4.59
CA THR A 87 -1.92 7.44 5.95
C THR A 87 -1.48 8.46 6.99
N GLN A 88 -0.41 9.22 6.72
CA GLN A 88 0.03 10.32 7.59
C GLN A 88 -1.01 11.44 7.68
N ASP A 89 -1.68 11.79 6.58
CA ASP A 89 -2.72 12.81 6.60
C ASP A 89 -3.98 12.35 7.35
N LYS A 90 -4.33 11.07 7.21
CA LYS A 90 -5.37 10.44 8.06
C LYS A 90 -5.00 10.50 9.54
N LEU A 91 -3.75 10.23 9.88
CA LEU A 91 -3.26 10.31 11.26
C LEU A 91 -3.39 11.74 11.81
N LYS A 92 -2.90 12.75 11.07
CA LYS A 92 -3.03 14.18 11.46
C LYS A 92 -4.49 14.58 11.70
N SER A 93 -5.40 14.13 10.84
CA SER A 93 -6.83 14.41 10.98
C SER A 93 -7.42 13.77 12.24
N HIS A 94 -7.02 12.52 12.54
CA HIS A 94 -7.41 11.84 13.77
C HIS A 94 -6.88 12.53 15.03
N GLN A 95 -5.63 12.97 15.02
CA GLN A 95 -5.03 13.70 16.14
C GLN A 95 -5.78 15.02 16.43
N LYS A 96 -6.19 15.75 15.38
CA LYS A 96 -7.04 16.94 15.54
C LYS A 96 -8.38 16.60 16.18
N TYR A 97 -8.99 15.48 15.76
CA TYR A 97 -10.27 15.02 16.33
C TYR A 97 -10.12 14.62 17.80
N ILE A 98 -9.08 13.89 18.18
CA ILE A 98 -8.77 13.52 19.56
C ILE A 98 -8.63 14.76 20.44
N LYS A 99 -7.84 15.76 20.01
CA LYS A 99 -7.70 17.04 20.74
C LYS A 99 -9.05 17.76 20.92
N SER A 100 -9.91 17.71 19.91
CA SER A 100 -11.26 18.27 20.02
C SER A 100 -12.10 17.57 21.08
N LEU A 101 -12.04 16.22 21.15
CA LEU A 101 -12.75 15.44 22.17
C LEU A 101 -12.20 15.69 23.58
N GLU A 102 -10.88 15.77 23.74
CA GLU A 102 -10.24 16.10 25.02
C GLU A 102 -10.67 17.47 25.53
N ASN A 103 -10.73 18.49 24.65
CA ASN A 103 -11.22 19.82 25.01
C ASN A 103 -12.68 19.79 25.42
N LYS A 104 -13.53 19.02 24.74
CA LYS A 104 -14.93 18.84 25.13
C LYS A 104 -15.04 18.19 26.52
N ILE A 105 -14.25 17.16 26.81
CA ILE A 105 -14.22 16.51 28.14
C ILE A 105 -13.83 17.52 29.22
N LYS A 106 -12.81 18.35 28.98
CA LYS A 106 -12.37 19.40 29.92
C LYS A 106 -13.48 20.41 30.19
N ASN A 107 -14.21 20.85 29.17
CA ASN A 107 -15.32 21.79 29.32
C ASN A 107 -16.48 21.18 30.10
N PHE A 108 -16.91 19.95 29.75
CA PHE A 108 -17.93 19.24 30.51
C PHE A 108 -17.54 19.01 31.97
N SER A 109 -16.26 18.75 32.24
CA SER A 109 -15.77 18.60 33.62
C SER A 109 -15.85 19.89 34.43
N LYS A 110 -15.74 21.08 33.78
CA LYS A 110 -15.95 22.38 34.42
C LYS A 110 -17.44 22.62 34.68
N GLU A 111 -18.29 22.39 33.68
CA GLU A 111 -19.74 22.52 33.79
C GLU A 111 -20.34 21.64 34.90
N LEU A 112 -19.85 20.39 35.04
CA LEU A 112 -20.25 19.48 36.11
C LEU A 112 -19.86 19.96 37.51
N LYS A 113 -18.74 20.67 37.64
CA LYS A 113 -18.32 21.27 38.91
C LYS A 113 -19.16 22.49 39.29
N GLU A 114 -19.65 23.22 38.29
CA GLU A 114 -20.46 24.42 38.48
C GLU A 114 -21.95 24.12 38.67
N ALA A 115 -22.44 23.00 38.09
CA ALA A 115 -23.83 22.60 38.20
C ALA A 115 -24.12 21.99 39.59
N LYS A 116 -24.90 22.72 40.39
CA LYS A 116 -25.48 22.21 41.66
C LYS A 116 -26.37 20.99 41.33
N GLU A 117 -26.38 20.00 42.25
CA GLU A 117 -27.04 18.68 42.19
C GLU A 117 -28.50 18.68 41.72
N ASN A 118 -28.75 18.68 40.40
CA ASN A 118 -30.08 18.58 39.81
C ASN A 118 -30.11 17.53 38.67
N ALA A 119 -31.33 17.15 38.25
CA ALA A 119 -31.56 16.16 37.16
C ALA A 119 -30.76 16.43 35.87
N ALA A 120 -30.34 17.67 35.62
CA ALA A 120 -29.40 18.03 34.54
C ALA A 120 -28.05 17.33 34.62
N ASN A 121 -27.59 16.99 35.82
CA ASN A 121 -26.29 16.27 36.01
C ASN A 121 -26.30 14.85 35.42
N LYS A 122 -27.44 14.14 35.44
CA LYS A 122 -27.51 12.80 34.84
C LYS A 122 -27.30 12.83 33.31
N LEU A 123 -27.91 13.81 32.63
CA LEU A 123 -27.78 14.00 31.19
C LEU A 123 -26.35 14.44 30.80
N LEU A 124 -25.74 15.33 31.59
CA LEU A 124 -24.36 15.76 31.42
C LEU A 124 -23.36 14.60 31.60
N ILE A 125 -23.55 13.77 32.62
CA ILE A 125 -22.73 12.58 32.87
C ILE A 125 -22.85 11.58 31.70
N ALA A 126 -24.07 11.31 31.21
CA ALA A 126 -24.28 10.42 30.07
C ALA A 126 -23.59 10.94 28.78
N SER A 127 -23.70 12.26 28.54
CA SER A 127 -23.02 12.91 27.40
C SER A 127 -21.50 12.84 27.53
N GLN A 128 -20.95 13.04 28.73
CA GLN A 128 -19.52 12.91 29.00
C GLN A 128 -19.01 11.48 28.77
N ASN A 129 -19.75 10.48 29.23
CA ASN A 129 -19.39 9.07 29.01
C ASN A 129 -19.35 8.74 27.54
N LYS A 130 -20.35 9.16 26.75
CA LYS A 130 -20.36 8.98 25.29
C LYS A 130 -19.15 9.61 24.60
N ILE A 131 -18.70 10.78 25.07
CA ILE A 131 -17.52 11.44 24.50
C ILE A 131 -16.25 10.69 24.90
N ARG A 132 -16.16 10.15 26.12
CA ARG A 132 -15.05 9.30 26.57
C ARG A 132 -14.93 8.02 25.75
N ASP A 133 -16.06 7.36 25.46
CA ASP A 133 -16.08 6.17 24.60
C ASP A 133 -15.59 6.49 23.18
N ASN A 134 -16.05 7.61 22.60
CA ASN A 134 -15.59 8.09 21.32
C ASN A 134 -14.09 8.42 21.31
N LEU A 135 -13.57 8.99 22.41
CA LEU A 135 -12.14 9.25 22.56
C LEU A 135 -11.33 7.96 22.60
N ALA A 136 -11.76 6.98 23.39
CA ALA A 136 -11.09 5.67 23.47
C ALA A 136 -11.04 4.99 22.11
N TYR A 137 -12.14 4.99 21.37
CA TYR A 137 -12.20 4.46 20.00
C TYR A 137 -11.25 5.20 19.05
N ALA A 138 -11.21 6.54 19.11
CA ALA A 138 -10.33 7.35 18.28
C ALA A 138 -8.85 7.08 18.58
N GLN A 139 -8.48 6.93 19.84
CA GLN A 139 -7.10 6.58 20.26
C GLN A 139 -6.68 5.18 19.78
N GLN A 140 -7.58 4.18 19.83
CA GLN A 140 -7.30 2.86 19.26
C GLN A 140 -7.06 2.93 17.74
N ARG A 141 -7.82 3.75 17.05
CA ARG A 141 -7.67 3.94 15.61
C ARG A 141 -6.36 4.66 15.26
N GLU A 142 -5.96 5.63 16.06
CA GLU A 142 -4.66 6.30 15.95
C GLU A 142 -3.51 5.29 16.07
N ALA A 143 -3.54 4.44 17.11
CA ALA A 143 -2.52 3.40 17.32
C ALA A 143 -2.39 2.47 16.12
N LYS A 144 -3.52 2.04 15.52
CA LYS A 144 -3.52 1.21 14.29
C LYS A 144 -2.93 1.95 13.09
N LEU A 145 -3.12 3.26 12.96
CA LEU A 145 -2.53 4.05 11.88
C LEU A 145 -1.02 4.20 12.06
N ILE A 146 -0.56 4.43 13.29
CA ILE A 146 0.88 4.49 13.62
C ILE A 146 1.55 3.16 13.30
N GLU A 147 0.94 2.02 13.69
CA GLU A 147 1.45 0.69 13.36
C GLU A 147 1.54 0.45 11.85
N LYS A 148 0.56 0.93 11.08
CA LYS A 148 0.63 0.85 9.61
C LYS A 148 1.78 1.65 9.03
N ILE A 149 2.03 2.86 9.55
CA ILE A 149 3.12 3.72 9.08
C ILE A 149 4.49 3.07 9.38
N SER A 150 4.63 2.40 10.52
CA SER A 150 5.89 1.75 10.92
C SER A 150 6.26 0.51 10.10
N LYS A 151 5.29 -0.08 9.36
CA LYS A 151 5.50 -1.27 8.51
C LYS A 151 5.88 -0.92 7.06
N HIS A 152 5.92 0.33 6.70
CA HIS A 152 6.30 0.85 5.38
C HIS A 152 7.57 1.68 5.42
#